data_16b690b892b5375a7e04ac11fb53905c
#
_entry.id   16b690b892b5375a7e04ac11fb53905c
#
_cell.length_a   1.000
_cell.length_b   1.000
_cell.length_c   1.000
_cell.angle_alpha   90.00
_cell.angle_beta   90.00
_cell.angle_gamma   90.00
#
_symmetry.space_group_name_H-M   'P 1'
#
loop_
_entity.id
_entity.type
_entity.pdbx_description
1 polymer ?
#
loop_
_entity_poly.entity_id
_entity_poly.type
_entity_poly.pdbx_seq_one_letter_code
_entity_poly.pdbx_strand_id
1 'polypeptide(L)'
;MAAPARPYWTGFLKLSLVTIAVRLYTAASERERIRFHQIHEPSGERVRQQLVVPGIGPVEREDIVKGYEYEKGRYVTVDPDDLKRLRLETTDTIDIVEFVDEIDPIYFDSPYYLVPDGSVAEEGYRVIREALDQSGKIAVGQLVINGHERVIAIRPLGTGLLGNALRYDDEIRKPEDYFRTIAADAVDEDQLAIMEQIIARKTRPFDAGRFVDHYQAAVRELIDEKLQGKMPPQAPERRPAQVINLMDALKRSLAEEEGGSPAPAHRASTRATAAAAPREERPAKEAPRRRKEAAPSNQRSLLLPVDGGRSKAPRTAAERA
;
A
#
# COMPACT_ATOMS: atom_id res chain seq x y z
N MET A 1 -29.97 4.60 -10.45
CA MET A 1 -28.80 5.47 -10.63
C MET A 1 -28.13 5.65 -9.28
N ALA A 2 -26.85 5.35 -9.16
CA ALA A 2 -26.11 5.63 -7.92
C ALA A 2 -26.05 7.16 -7.71
N ALA A 3 -26.22 7.64 -6.46
CA ALA A 3 -26.05 9.05 -6.13
C ALA A 3 -24.65 9.53 -6.60
N PRO A 4 -24.54 10.73 -7.18
CA PRO A 4 -23.24 11.25 -7.62
C PRO A 4 -22.29 11.27 -6.42
N ALA A 5 -21.06 10.78 -6.64
CA ALA A 5 -20.04 10.79 -5.61
C ALA A 5 -19.81 12.23 -5.16
N ARG A 6 -19.60 12.45 -3.84
CA ARG A 6 -19.24 13.76 -3.33
C ARG A 6 -17.88 14.17 -3.92
N PRO A 7 -17.72 15.38 -4.47
CA PRO A 7 -16.43 15.85 -4.95
C PRO A 7 -15.42 15.88 -3.80
N TYR A 8 -14.21 15.50 -4.13
CA TYR A 8 -13.07 15.55 -3.18
C TYR A 8 -12.58 16.98 -2.99
N TRP A 9 -12.63 17.78 -4.07
CA TRP A 9 -12.25 19.19 -4.11
C TRP A 9 -13.11 19.90 -5.16
N THR A 10 -13.38 21.19 -4.94
CA THR A 10 -14.13 22.05 -5.87
C THR A 10 -13.42 23.40 -5.94
N GLY A 11 -13.28 23.93 -7.15
CA GLY A 11 -12.62 25.20 -7.39
C GLY A 11 -12.53 25.52 -8.87
N PHE A 12 -11.44 26.13 -9.28
CA PHE A 12 -11.26 26.64 -10.64
C PHE A 12 -9.99 26.05 -11.27
N LEU A 13 -10.05 25.73 -12.56
CA LEU A 13 -8.90 25.49 -13.41
C LEU A 13 -8.56 26.80 -14.11
N LYS A 14 -7.38 27.32 -13.87
CA LYS A 14 -6.89 28.57 -14.42
C LYS A 14 -5.74 28.30 -15.38
N LEU A 15 -5.87 28.77 -16.59
CA LEU A 15 -4.84 28.78 -17.61
C LEU A 15 -4.72 30.22 -18.16
N SER A 16 -3.68 30.93 -17.75
CA SER A 16 -3.49 32.35 -18.10
C SER A 16 -4.73 33.19 -17.70
N LEU A 17 -5.46 33.73 -18.65
CA LEU A 17 -6.67 34.54 -18.43
C LEU A 17 -7.97 33.71 -18.43
N VAL A 18 -7.90 32.44 -18.80
CA VAL A 18 -9.07 31.58 -18.83
C VAL A 18 -9.22 30.88 -17.49
N THR A 19 -10.39 31.03 -16.89
CA THR A 19 -10.72 30.36 -15.61
C THR A 19 -12.05 29.64 -15.75
N ILE A 20 -12.09 28.35 -15.46
CA ILE A 20 -13.29 27.51 -15.53
C ILE A 20 -13.53 26.80 -14.21
N ALA A 21 -14.80 26.73 -13.79
CA ALA A 21 -15.18 26.02 -12.58
C ALA A 21 -15.06 24.49 -12.78
N VAL A 22 -14.43 23.79 -11.85
CA VAL A 22 -14.19 22.35 -11.94
C VAL A 22 -14.34 21.67 -10.59
N ARG A 23 -14.58 20.36 -10.63
CA ARG A 23 -14.62 19.47 -9.47
C ARG A 23 -13.65 18.32 -9.68
N LEU A 24 -12.94 17.94 -8.62
CA LEU A 24 -12.12 16.73 -8.56
C LEU A 24 -12.86 15.61 -7.83
N TYR A 25 -12.83 14.43 -8.42
CA TYR A 25 -13.32 13.20 -7.83
C TYR A 25 -12.18 12.19 -7.77
N THR A 26 -12.03 11.46 -6.66
CA THR A 26 -11.04 10.38 -6.58
C THR A 26 -11.33 9.33 -7.65
N ALA A 27 -10.35 9.01 -8.49
CA ALA A 27 -10.50 8.00 -9.53
C ALA A 27 -10.33 6.58 -8.98
N ALA A 28 -9.63 6.41 -7.85
CA ALA A 28 -9.46 5.15 -7.15
C ALA A 28 -10.36 5.09 -5.90
N SER A 29 -10.91 3.93 -5.60
CA SER A 29 -11.75 3.70 -4.42
C SER A 29 -11.31 2.42 -3.70
N GLU A 30 -11.18 2.53 -2.38
CA GLU A 30 -10.93 1.37 -1.49
C GLU A 30 -12.20 0.82 -0.84
N ARG A 31 -13.38 1.21 -1.33
CA ARG A 31 -14.67 0.85 -0.69
C ARG A 31 -14.92 -0.65 -0.63
N GLU A 32 -14.37 -1.42 -1.55
CA GLU A 32 -14.55 -2.87 -1.62
C GLU A 32 -13.56 -3.65 -0.76
N ARG A 33 -12.54 -3.01 -0.19
CA ARG A 33 -11.60 -3.65 0.73
C ARG A 33 -12.27 -3.99 2.06
N ILE A 34 -12.10 -5.24 2.49
CA ILE A 34 -12.55 -5.69 3.81
C ILE A 34 -11.75 -4.93 4.87
N ARG A 35 -12.47 -4.28 5.80
CA ARG A 35 -11.88 -3.56 6.91
C ARG A 35 -12.24 -4.24 8.22
N PHE A 36 -11.24 -4.57 9.03
CA PHE A 36 -11.43 -5.14 10.35
C PHE A 36 -11.50 -4.04 11.41
N HIS A 37 -12.33 -4.27 12.42
CA HIS A 37 -12.37 -3.48 13.63
C HIS A 37 -11.66 -4.24 14.75
N GLN A 38 -10.97 -3.52 15.64
CA GLN A 38 -10.42 -4.12 16.84
C GLN A 38 -11.55 -4.38 17.84
N ILE A 39 -11.67 -5.62 18.30
CA ILE A 39 -12.68 -6.08 19.25
C ILE A 39 -11.96 -6.58 20.52
N HIS A 40 -12.46 -6.19 21.69
CA HIS A 40 -12.00 -6.73 22.96
C HIS A 40 -12.57 -8.13 23.14
N GLU A 41 -11.72 -9.16 23.04
CA GLU A 41 -12.14 -10.56 22.98
C GLU A 41 -13.07 -10.97 24.15
N PRO A 42 -12.80 -10.62 25.44
CA PRO A 42 -13.65 -11.05 26.54
C PRO A 42 -15.04 -10.42 26.56
N SER A 43 -15.22 -9.17 26.07
CA SER A 43 -16.51 -8.46 26.10
C SER A 43 -17.22 -8.48 24.75
N GLY A 44 -16.55 -8.80 23.65
CA GLY A 44 -17.09 -8.69 22.29
C GLY A 44 -17.30 -7.25 21.82
N GLU A 45 -16.91 -6.25 22.59
CA GLU A 45 -17.11 -4.83 22.25
C GLU A 45 -15.98 -4.25 21.38
N ARG A 46 -16.35 -3.28 20.55
CA ARG A 46 -15.40 -2.57 19.70
C ARG A 46 -14.50 -1.68 20.55
N VAL A 47 -13.17 -1.84 20.38
CA VAL A 47 -12.16 -0.97 21.01
C VAL A 47 -12.28 0.45 20.45
N ARG A 48 -12.29 1.44 21.35
CA ARG A 48 -12.21 2.88 21.04
C ARG A 48 -10.87 3.40 21.52
N GLN A 49 -10.25 4.29 20.70
CA GLN A 49 -9.03 4.98 21.08
C GLN A 49 -9.38 6.26 21.82
N GLN A 50 -8.74 6.46 22.96
CA GLN A 50 -8.81 7.68 23.76
C GLN A 50 -7.43 8.36 23.75
N LEU A 51 -7.41 9.68 23.58
CA LEU A 51 -6.18 10.46 23.63
C LEU A 51 -5.79 10.64 25.09
N VAL A 52 -4.53 10.33 25.41
CA VAL A 52 -4.04 10.34 26.78
C VAL A 52 -2.69 11.07 26.84
N VAL A 53 -2.55 11.98 27.78
CA VAL A 53 -1.26 12.61 28.10
C VAL A 53 -0.66 11.90 29.30
N PRO A 54 0.59 11.41 29.24
CA PRO A 54 1.26 10.76 30.36
C PRO A 54 1.32 11.68 31.60
N GLY A 55 0.83 11.17 32.73
CA GLY A 55 0.79 11.92 34.00
C GLY A 55 -0.44 12.83 34.19
N ILE A 56 -1.25 13.08 33.16
CA ILE A 56 -2.48 13.88 33.23
C ILE A 56 -3.70 12.97 33.08
N GLY A 57 -3.66 12.01 32.16
CA GLY A 57 -4.78 11.13 31.83
C GLY A 57 -5.44 11.48 30.48
N PRO A 58 -6.72 11.07 30.29
CA PRO A 58 -7.49 11.38 29.09
C PRO A 58 -7.65 12.87 28.88
N VAL A 59 -7.54 13.31 27.61
CA VAL A 59 -7.66 14.72 27.23
C VAL A 59 -8.68 14.87 26.09
N GLU A 60 -9.37 16.01 26.04
CA GLU A 60 -10.30 16.34 25.00
C GLU A 60 -9.55 16.86 23.73
N ARG A 61 -10.17 16.68 22.57
CA ARG A 61 -9.56 17.11 21.29
C ARG A 61 -9.34 18.62 21.22
N GLU A 62 -10.14 19.38 21.89
CA GLU A 62 -10.12 20.86 21.92
C GLU A 62 -8.87 21.39 22.64
N ASP A 63 -8.31 20.61 23.57
CA ASP A 63 -7.09 20.94 24.31
C ASP A 63 -5.81 20.55 23.57
N ILE A 64 -5.94 19.95 22.35
CA ILE A 64 -4.80 19.46 21.59
C ILE A 64 -4.45 20.43 20.48
N VAL A 65 -3.25 20.98 20.54
CA VAL A 65 -2.66 21.84 19.51
C VAL A 65 -1.55 21.10 18.77
N LYS A 66 -1.19 21.57 17.57
CA LYS A 66 -0.05 21.02 16.83
C LYS A 66 1.24 21.58 17.40
N GLY A 67 2.21 20.71 17.67
CA GLY A 67 3.55 21.09 18.11
C GLY A 67 4.61 20.66 17.11
N TYR A 68 5.52 21.55 16.74
CA TYR A 68 6.71 21.23 15.96
C TYR A 68 7.88 21.05 16.91
N GLU A 69 8.52 19.85 16.89
CA GLU A 69 9.71 19.59 17.72
C GLU A 69 10.94 20.17 17.01
N TYR A 70 11.49 21.23 17.55
CA TYR A 70 12.69 21.89 17.02
C TYR A 70 13.98 21.45 17.72
N GLU A 71 13.88 20.94 18.96
CA GLU A 71 14.92 20.26 19.71
C GLU A 71 14.27 19.10 20.46
N LYS A 72 15.04 18.05 20.76
CA LYS A 72 14.54 16.86 21.46
C LYS A 72 13.81 17.23 22.76
N GLY A 73 12.49 16.97 22.77
CA GLY A 73 11.61 17.26 23.90
C GLY A 73 11.18 18.73 24.01
N ARG A 74 11.53 19.61 23.03
CA ARG A 74 11.11 21.01 23.00
C ARG A 74 10.23 21.28 21.79
N TYR A 75 9.03 21.80 22.04
CA TYR A 75 8.02 22.01 21.03
C TYR A 75 7.64 23.49 20.93
N VAL A 76 7.46 23.97 19.72
CA VAL A 76 6.72 25.20 19.46
C VAL A 76 5.29 24.85 19.04
N THR A 77 4.31 25.43 19.70
CA THR A 77 2.90 25.20 19.36
C THR A 77 2.50 26.05 18.15
N VAL A 78 1.70 25.47 17.29
CA VAL A 78 1.15 26.12 16.09
C VAL A 78 -0.36 26.04 16.18
N ASP A 79 -1.00 27.19 16.32
CA ASP A 79 -2.44 27.26 16.41
C ASP A 79 -3.11 27.06 15.05
N PRO A 80 -4.35 26.53 15.00
CA PRO A 80 -5.08 26.37 13.74
C PRO A 80 -5.25 27.68 12.98
N ASP A 81 -5.31 28.81 13.66
CA ASP A 81 -5.44 30.13 13.05
C ASP A 81 -4.14 30.62 12.43
N ASP A 82 -2.99 30.25 12.96
CA ASP A 82 -1.70 30.52 12.33
C ASP A 82 -1.60 29.78 10.99
N LEU A 83 -2.02 28.51 10.93
CA LEU A 83 -2.05 27.75 9.68
C LEU A 83 -3.05 28.32 8.67
N LYS A 84 -4.18 28.86 9.13
CA LYS A 84 -5.13 29.53 8.23
C LYS A 84 -4.58 30.83 7.61
N ARG A 85 -3.68 31.53 8.31
CA ARG A 85 -3.03 32.74 7.80
C ARG A 85 -1.98 32.43 6.72
N LEU A 86 -1.47 31.20 6.66
CA LEU A 86 -0.58 30.71 5.59
C LEU A 86 -1.32 30.38 4.30
N ARG A 87 -2.58 30.84 4.11
CA ARG A 87 -3.35 30.53 2.90
C ARG A 87 -2.61 30.95 1.64
N LEU A 88 -2.32 29.96 0.81
CA LEU A 88 -1.77 30.16 -0.52
C LEU A 88 -2.91 30.56 -1.47
N GLU A 89 -2.60 31.34 -2.49
CA GLU A 89 -3.55 31.74 -3.54
C GLU A 89 -4.14 30.54 -4.29
N THR A 90 -3.44 29.41 -4.29
CA THR A 90 -3.82 28.14 -4.91
C THR A 90 -4.89 27.35 -4.14
N THR A 91 -5.48 27.90 -3.07
CA THR A 91 -6.44 27.17 -2.22
C THR A 91 -7.69 26.71 -3.00
N ASP A 92 -8.22 27.55 -3.88
CA ASP A 92 -9.45 27.29 -4.65
C ASP A 92 -9.19 27.26 -6.16
N THR A 93 -7.92 27.21 -6.59
CA THR A 93 -7.55 27.26 -8.00
C THR A 93 -6.45 26.28 -8.32
N ILE A 94 -6.63 25.53 -9.40
CA ILE A 94 -5.56 24.78 -10.08
C ILE A 94 -4.93 25.78 -11.05
N ASP A 95 -3.77 26.32 -10.72
CA ASP A 95 -3.05 27.25 -11.59
C ASP A 95 -2.09 26.45 -12.50
N ILE A 96 -2.37 26.45 -13.81
CA ILE A 96 -1.50 25.77 -14.79
C ILE A 96 -0.27 26.62 -15.04
N VAL A 97 0.88 26.08 -14.71
CA VAL A 97 2.18 26.76 -14.79
C VAL A 97 2.90 26.45 -16.10
N GLU A 98 2.84 25.20 -16.56
CA GLU A 98 3.59 24.74 -17.74
C GLU A 98 2.93 23.55 -18.44
N PHE A 99 3.45 23.22 -19.61
CA PHE A 99 3.10 22.01 -20.38
C PHE A 99 4.35 21.21 -20.69
N VAL A 100 4.26 19.90 -20.51
CA VAL A 100 5.39 18.96 -20.73
C VAL A 100 4.98 17.83 -21.68
N ASP A 101 5.98 17.18 -22.29
CA ASP A 101 5.74 16.04 -23.16
C ASP A 101 5.45 14.77 -22.35
N GLU A 102 6.24 14.54 -21.32
CA GLU A 102 6.16 13.36 -20.47
C GLU A 102 6.55 13.67 -19.04
N ILE A 103 6.13 12.82 -18.11
CA ILE A 103 6.50 12.87 -16.70
C ILE A 103 6.91 11.45 -16.30
N ASP A 104 8.05 11.31 -15.64
CA ASP A 104 8.50 10.01 -15.14
C ASP A 104 7.44 9.41 -14.22
N PRO A 105 7.02 8.15 -14.44
CA PRO A 105 5.99 7.47 -13.64
C PRO A 105 6.26 7.48 -12.12
N ILE A 106 7.49 7.64 -11.66
CA ILE A 106 7.85 7.68 -10.24
C ILE A 106 7.20 8.84 -9.49
N TYR A 107 6.90 9.95 -10.21
CA TYR A 107 6.28 11.13 -9.62
C TYR A 107 4.77 10.98 -9.42
N PHE A 108 4.09 10.08 -10.13
CA PHE A 108 2.64 9.93 -9.98
C PHE A 108 2.25 9.36 -8.63
N ASP A 109 1.26 10.02 -7.98
CA ASP A 109 0.69 9.61 -6.70
C ASP A 109 -0.79 9.25 -6.87
N SER A 110 -1.69 10.15 -6.60
CA SER A 110 -3.13 9.89 -6.55
C SER A 110 -3.86 10.40 -7.79
N PRO A 111 -4.67 9.55 -8.46
CA PRO A 111 -5.44 9.94 -9.63
C PRO A 111 -6.80 10.54 -9.25
N TYR A 112 -7.23 11.56 -10.01
CA TYR A 112 -8.51 12.24 -9.88
C TYR A 112 -9.17 12.43 -11.23
N TYR A 113 -10.50 12.29 -11.30
CA TYR A 113 -11.27 12.77 -12.44
C TYR A 113 -11.57 14.25 -12.26
N LEU A 114 -11.22 15.04 -13.25
CA LEU A 114 -11.53 16.46 -13.33
C LEU A 114 -12.78 16.64 -14.19
N VAL A 115 -13.81 17.27 -13.63
CA VAL A 115 -15.12 17.40 -14.28
C VAL A 115 -15.55 18.87 -14.23
N PRO A 116 -16.17 19.44 -15.28
CA PRO A 116 -16.65 20.82 -15.25
C PRO A 116 -17.77 20.99 -14.22
N ASP A 117 -17.81 22.15 -13.56
CA ASP A 117 -18.85 22.51 -12.62
C ASP A 117 -19.88 23.44 -13.28
N GLY A 118 -20.97 22.84 -13.76
CA GLY A 118 -22.06 23.55 -14.43
C GLY A 118 -21.85 23.77 -15.92
N SER A 119 -22.95 24.10 -16.62
CA SER A 119 -23.00 24.21 -18.07
C SER A 119 -22.12 25.33 -18.65
N VAL A 120 -21.91 26.40 -17.90
CA VAL A 120 -21.04 27.50 -18.34
C VAL A 120 -19.58 27.07 -18.44
N ALA A 121 -19.14 26.16 -17.57
CA ALA A 121 -17.77 25.65 -17.56
C ALA A 121 -17.52 24.63 -18.68
N GLU A 122 -18.56 23.98 -19.20
CA GLU A 122 -18.44 22.89 -20.18
C GLU A 122 -17.77 23.28 -21.49
N GLU A 123 -18.03 24.49 -22.00
CA GLU A 123 -17.44 24.95 -23.26
C GLU A 123 -15.93 25.13 -23.12
N GLY A 124 -15.48 25.89 -22.13
CA GLY A 124 -14.06 26.11 -21.88
C GLY A 124 -13.33 24.81 -21.52
N TYR A 125 -13.98 23.94 -20.76
CA TYR A 125 -13.45 22.61 -20.44
C TYR A 125 -13.19 21.76 -21.68
N ARG A 126 -14.16 21.70 -22.64
CA ARG A 126 -13.99 20.97 -23.89
C ARG A 126 -12.86 21.52 -24.74
N VAL A 127 -12.73 22.84 -24.79
CA VAL A 127 -11.63 23.49 -25.55
C VAL A 127 -10.28 23.10 -24.96
N ILE A 128 -10.13 23.18 -23.64
CA ILE A 128 -8.86 22.81 -22.96
C ILE A 128 -8.55 21.32 -23.17
N ARG A 129 -9.55 20.43 -23.00
CA ARG A 129 -9.39 18.99 -23.23
C ARG A 129 -8.92 18.69 -24.65
N GLU A 130 -9.58 19.29 -25.65
CA GLU A 130 -9.26 19.09 -27.06
C GLU A 130 -7.86 19.62 -27.41
N ALA A 131 -7.49 20.77 -26.88
CA ALA A 131 -6.17 21.33 -27.11
C ALA A 131 -5.06 20.45 -26.52
N LEU A 132 -5.27 19.86 -25.33
CA LEU A 132 -4.33 18.92 -24.72
C LEU A 132 -4.25 17.62 -25.51
N ASP A 133 -5.39 17.11 -26.03
CA ASP A 133 -5.45 15.89 -26.82
C ASP A 133 -4.71 16.03 -28.15
N GLN A 134 -4.96 17.12 -28.88
CA GLN A 134 -4.31 17.40 -30.16
C GLN A 134 -2.81 17.72 -30.02
N SER A 135 -2.42 18.38 -28.96
CA SER A 135 -0.99 18.71 -28.70
C SER A 135 -0.20 17.53 -28.13
N GLY A 136 -0.87 16.53 -27.57
CA GLY A 136 -0.24 15.43 -26.86
C GLY A 136 0.50 15.85 -25.58
N LYS A 137 0.24 17.09 -25.09
CA LYS A 137 0.91 17.62 -23.91
C LYS A 137 0.16 17.30 -22.63
N ILE A 138 0.93 17.33 -21.53
CA ILE A 138 0.43 17.24 -20.17
C ILE A 138 0.52 18.62 -19.54
N ALA A 139 -0.59 19.15 -19.01
CA ALA A 139 -0.58 20.40 -18.28
C ALA A 139 -0.14 20.14 -16.84
N VAL A 140 0.79 20.95 -16.34
CA VAL A 140 1.29 20.85 -14.96
C VAL A 140 0.91 22.12 -14.21
N GLY A 141 0.32 21.94 -13.04
CA GLY A 141 -0.13 23.05 -12.21
C GLY A 141 0.00 22.75 -10.73
N GLN A 142 -0.42 23.72 -9.92
CA GLN A 142 -0.42 23.62 -8.47
C GLN A 142 -1.82 23.85 -7.91
N LEU A 143 -2.16 23.16 -6.84
CA LEU A 143 -3.41 23.35 -6.09
C LEU A 143 -3.21 22.97 -4.63
N VAL A 144 -4.10 23.46 -3.75
CA VAL A 144 -4.12 23.07 -2.34
C VAL A 144 -5.22 22.04 -2.11
N ILE A 145 -4.82 20.86 -1.64
CA ILE A 145 -5.74 19.80 -1.20
C ILE A 145 -5.50 19.52 0.27
N ASN A 146 -6.56 19.57 1.09
CA ASN A 146 -6.51 19.28 2.54
C ASN A 146 -5.47 20.15 3.28
N GLY A 147 -5.25 21.38 2.85
CA GLY A 147 -4.29 22.31 3.46
C GLY A 147 -2.83 22.05 3.10
N HIS A 148 -2.57 21.21 2.11
CA HIS A 148 -1.24 20.96 1.55
C HIS A 148 -1.22 21.34 0.06
N GLU A 149 -0.23 22.10 -0.33
CA GLU A 149 0.01 22.37 -1.74
C GLU A 149 0.51 21.08 -2.43
N ARG A 150 0.01 20.84 -3.64
CA ARG A 150 0.32 19.67 -4.46
C ARG A 150 0.55 20.11 -5.89
N VAL A 151 1.50 19.48 -6.54
CA VAL A 151 1.63 19.54 -7.99
C VAL A 151 0.64 18.57 -8.62
N ILE A 152 -0.02 18.96 -9.70
CA ILE A 152 -0.96 18.13 -10.44
C ILE A 152 -0.64 18.12 -11.92
N ALA A 153 -0.59 16.94 -12.50
CA ALA A 153 -0.49 16.70 -13.93
C ALA A 153 -1.88 16.43 -14.50
N ILE A 154 -2.30 17.17 -15.53
CA ILE A 154 -3.61 17.04 -16.14
C ILE A 154 -3.45 16.61 -17.60
N ARG A 155 -4.16 15.55 -17.99
CA ARG A 155 -4.15 15.00 -19.35
C ARG A 155 -5.53 14.54 -19.77
N PRO A 156 -5.81 14.46 -21.08
CA PRO A 156 -7.06 13.93 -21.59
C PRO A 156 -7.23 12.45 -21.21
N LEU A 157 -8.48 12.07 -20.93
CA LEU A 157 -8.89 10.69 -20.73
C LEU A 157 -10.31 10.51 -21.30
N GLY A 158 -10.42 9.95 -22.49
CA GLY A 158 -11.69 9.83 -23.18
C GLY A 158 -12.36 11.21 -23.36
N THR A 159 -13.58 11.36 -22.86
CA THR A 159 -14.35 12.62 -22.95
C THR A 159 -14.01 13.62 -21.82
N GLY A 160 -13.15 13.24 -20.87
CA GLY A 160 -12.83 14.03 -19.71
C GLY A 160 -11.34 14.32 -19.56
N LEU A 161 -10.98 14.83 -18.38
CA LEU A 161 -9.60 15.08 -17.96
C LEU A 161 -9.28 14.22 -16.73
N LEU A 162 -8.08 13.66 -16.74
CA LEU A 162 -7.48 12.97 -15.61
C LEU A 162 -6.43 13.90 -14.99
N GLY A 163 -6.58 14.19 -13.71
CA GLY A 163 -5.56 14.85 -12.89
C GLY A 163 -4.83 13.82 -12.05
N ASN A 164 -3.51 13.84 -12.06
CA ASN A 164 -2.69 13.03 -11.17
C ASN A 164 -1.94 13.97 -10.23
N ALA A 165 -2.14 13.84 -8.92
CA ALA A 165 -1.23 14.48 -7.97
C ALA A 165 0.17 13.91 -8.17
N LEU A 166 1.19 14.78 -8.09
CA LEU A 166 2.58 14.41 -8.22
C LEU A 166 3.29 14.53 -6.87
N ARG A 167 4.32 13.75 -6.68
CA ARG A 167 5.29 13.89 -5.59
C ARG A 167 6.24 15.03 -5.90
N TYR A 168 6.71 15.70 -4.87
CA TYR A 168 7.82 16.64 -4.98
C TYR A 168 9.14 15.88 -5.15
N ASP A 169 10.15 16.56 -5.69
CA ASP A 169 11.48 15.96 -5.94
C ASP A 169 12.17 15.48 -4.65
N ASP A 170 11.95 16.16 -3.54
CA ASP A 170 12.48 15.80 -2.23
C ASP A 170 11.77 14.58 -1.58
N GLU A 171 10.59 14.21 -2.08
CA GLU A 171 9.89 12.97 -1.68
C GLU A 171 10.44 11.75 -2.42
N ILE A 172 11.18 11.94 -3.53
CA ILE A 172 11.75 10.85 -4.33
C ILE A 172 13.16 10.52 -3.84
N ARG A 173 13.35 9.25 -3.48
CA ARG A 173 14.67 8.75 -3.08
C ARG A 173 15.56 8.58 -4.30
N LYS A 174 16.82 8.97 -4.18
CA LYS A 174 17.79 8.88 -5.28
C LYS A 174 18.06 7.42 -5.65
N PRO A 175 17.87 7.02 -6.91
CA PRO A 175 18.10 5.64 -7.35
C PRO A 175 19.53 5.17 -7.12
N GLU A 176 20.51 6.09 -7.22
CA GLU A 176 21.92 5.79 -7.05
C GLU A 176 22.25 5.21 -5.67
N ASP A 177 21.53 5.63 -4.62
CA ASP A 177 21.71 5.11 -3.27
C ASP A 177 21.38 3.61 -3.15
N TYR A 178 20.50 3.13 -4.04
CA TYR A 178 20.01 1.74 -4.05
C TYR A 178 20.73 0.89 -5.11
N PHE A 179 21.07 1.45 -6.26
CA PHE A 179 21.58 0.68 -7.40
C PHE A 179 23.11 0.62 -7.48
N ARG A 180 23.82 1.42 -6.69
CA ARG A 180 25.31 1.49 -6.68
C ARG A 180 26.02 0.15 -6.43
N THR A 181 25.33 -0.81 -5.81
CA THR A 181 25.87 -2.15 -5.52
C THR A 181 25.58 -3.17 -6.62
N ILE A 182 24.79 -2.80 -7.63
CA ILE A 182 24.48 -3.67 -8.76
C ILE A 182 25.66 -3.62 -9.71
N ALA A 183 26.34 -4.77 -9.88
CA ALA A 183 27.44 -4.88 -10.81
C ALA A 183 26.97 -4.69 -12.25
N ALA A 184 27.73 -3.93 -13.03
CA ALA A 184 27.50 -3.74 -14.47
C ALA A 184 28.30 -4.77 -15.30
N ASP A 185 28.27 -6.03 -14.87
CA ASP A 185 28.96 -7.12 -15.57
C ASP A 185 28.27 -7.44 -16.90
N ALA A 186 29.03 -7.99 -17.85
CA ALA A 186 28.49 -8.45 -19.11
C ALA A 186 27.47 -9.58 -18.89
N VAL A 187 26.32 -9.46 -19.53
CA VAL A 187 25.28 -10.48 -19.50
C VAL A 187 25.63 -11.62 -20.46
N ASP A 188 25.38 -12.84 -20.08
CA ASP A 188 25.53 -14.02 -20.93
C ASP A 188 24.50 -13.95 -22.08
N GLU A 189 24.98 -13.97 -23.31
CA GLU A 189 24.15 -13.80 -24.52
C GLU A 189 23.10 -14.92 -24.68
N ASP A 190 23.40 -16.15 -24.32
CA ASP A 190 22.47 -17.29 -24.40
C ASP A 190 21.33 -17.12 -23.39
N GLN A 191 21.65 -16.67 -22.17
CA GLN A 191 20.63 -16.39 -21.15
C GLN A 191 19.74 -15.22 -21.56
N LEU A 192 20.32 -14.17 -22.15
CA LEU A 192 19.59 -13.03 -22.65
C LEU A 192 18.61 -13.44 -23.75
N ALA A 193 19.08 -14.21 -24.74
CA ALA A 193 18.25 -14.68 -25.85
C ALA A 193 17.06 -15.54 -25.39
N ILE A 194 17.26 -16.42 -24.41
CA ILE A 194 16.18 -17.23 -23.84
C ILE A 194 15.17 -16.33 -23.11
N MET A 195 15.66 -15.36 -22.33
CA MET A 195 14.80 -14.43 -21.60
C MET A 195 13.96 -13.57 -22.54
N GLU A 196 14.54 -13.08 -23.63
CA GLU A 196 13.82 -12.32 -24.67
C GLU A 196 12.70 -13.16 -25.31
N GLN A 197 12.95 -14.44 -25.60
CA GLN A 197 11.89 -15.34 -26.10
C GLN A 197 10.75 -15.50 -25.11
N ILE A 198 11.04 -15.67 -23.82
CA ILE A 198 10.02 -15.77 -22.76
C ILE A 198 9.23 -14.47 -22.67
N ILE A 199 9.88 -13.31 -22.71
CA ILE A 199 9.24 -12.00 -22.69
C ILE A 199 8.31 -11.85 -23.89
N ALA A 200 8.81 -12.13 -25.10
CA ALA A 200 8.03 -12.01 -26.35
C ALA A 200 6.76 -12.88 -26.31
N ARG A 201 6.85 -14.12 -25.85
CA ARG A 201 5.72 -15.03 -25.69
C ARG A 201 4.69 -14.57 -24.65
N LYS A 202 5.14 -13.92 -23.58
CA LYS A 202 4.27 -13.40 -22.49
C LYS A 202 3.75 -11.98 -22.75
N THR A 203 4.26 -11.29 -23.73
CA THR A 203 3.85 -9.94 -24.09
C THR A 203 2.41 -9.93 -24.61
N ARG A 204 1.56 -9.15 -23.97
CA ARG A 204 0.16 -8.94 -24.32
C ARG A 204 -0.31 -7.59 -23.77
N PRO A 205 -1.40 -7.01 -24.31
CA PRO A 205 -1.98 -5.79 -23.75
C PRO A 205 -2.31 -5.97 -22.26
N PHE A 206 -2.07 -4.91 -21.48
CA PHE A 206 -2.40 -4.94 -20.06
C PHE A 206 -3.91 -4.97 -19.87
N ASP A 207 -4.37 -5.94 -19.09
CA ASP A 207 -5.77 -6.09 -18.69
C ASP A 207 -5.83 -6.23 -17.17
N ALA A 208 -6.26 -5.17 -16.49
CA ALA A 208 -6.36 -5.12 -15.04
C ALA A 208 -7.34 -6.16 -14.47
N GLY A 209 -8.39 -6.51 -15.24
CA GLY A 209 -9.42 -7.48 -14.82
C GLY A 209 -8.90 -8.92 -14.66
N ARG A 210 -7.72 -9.21 -15.21
CA ARG A 210 -7.06 -10.53 -15.05
C ARG A 210 -6.35 -10.71 -13.71
N PHE A 211 -6.11 -9.61 -13.00
CA PHE A 211 -5.42 -9.64 -11.69
C PHE A 211 -6.47 -9.59 -10.58
N VAL A 212 -6.62 -10.71 -9.89
CA VAL A 212 -7.56 -10.85 -8.78
C VAL A 212 -6.81 -10.76 -7.47
N ASP A 213 -7.34 -10.00 -6.52
CA ASP A 213 -6.81 -9.99 -5.15
C ASP A 213 -7.24 -11.27 -4.42
N HIS A 214 -6.40 -12.30 -4.54
CA HIS A 214 -6.63 -13.60 -3.90
C HIS A 214 -6.69 -13.51 -2.38
N TYR A 215 -5.99 -12.55 -1.78
CA TYR A 215 -6.05 -12.35 -0.33
C TYR A 215 -7.45 -11.89 0.10
N GLN A 216 -8.02 -10.89 -0.58
CA GLN A 216 -9.38 -10.42 -0.29
C GLN A 216 -10.44 -11.52 -0.52
N ALA A 217 -10.26 -12.34 -1.55
CA ALA A 217 -11.13 -13.48 -1.81
C ALA A 217 -11.06 -14.52 -0.67
N ALA A 218 -9.84 -14.90 -0.26
CA ALA A 218 -9.63 -15.82 0.85
C ALA A 218 -10.15 -15.27 2.20
N VAL A 219 -10.00 -13.96 2.44
CA VAL A 219 -10.55 -13.33 3.65
C VAL A 219 -12.09 -13.35 3.65
N ARG A 220 -12.75 -13.15 2.51
CA ARG A 220 -14.22 -13.27 2.40
C ARG A 220 -14.66 -14.70 2.73
N GLU A 221 -14.00 -15.69 2.11
CA GLU A 221 -14.28 -17.12 2.37
C GLU A 221 -14.11 -17.48 3.86
N LEU A 222 -13.00 -17.02 4.47
CA LEU A 222 -12.76 -17.20 5.90
C LEU A 222 -13.86 -16.60 6.79
N ILE A 223 -14.35 -15.40 6.46
CA ILE A 223 -15.43 -14.74 7.18
C ILE A 223 -16.72 -15.56 7.04
N ASP A 224 -17.06 -15.99 5.83
CA ASP A 224 -18.25 -16.78 5.54
C ASP A 224 -18.22 -18.14 6.27
N GLU A 225 -17.07 -18.83 6.31
CA GLU A 225 -16.89 -20.06 7.07
C GLU A 225 -17.07 -19.84 8.57
N LYS A 226 -16.47 -18.78 9.12
CA LYS A 226 -16.63 -18.42 10.54
C LYS A 226 -18.08 -18.08 10.90
N LEU A 227 -18.81 -17.37 10.04
CA LEU A 227 -20.24 -17.08 10.23
C LEU A 227 -21.09 -18.36 10.23
N GLN A 228 -20.67 -19.39 9.50
CA GLN A 228 -21.29 -20.71 9.48
C GLN A 228 -20.82 -21.64 10.63
N GLY A 229 -19.94 -21.15 11.53
CA GLY A 229 -19.38 -21.95 12.63
C GLY A 229 -18.40 -23.04 12.17
N LYS A 230 -17.88 -22.96 10.96
CA LYS A 230 -16.89 -23.88 10.43
C LYS A 230 -15.47 -23.44 10.82
N MET A 231 -14.59 -24.43 11.05
CA MET A 231 -13.19 -24.15 11.32
C MET A 231 -12.47 -23.91 9.99
N PRO A 232 -11.73 -22.81 9.83
CA PRO A 232 -11.04 -22.52 8.57
C PRO A 232 -10.00 -23.60 8.28
N PRO A 233 -9.78 -23.96 7.00
CA PRO A 233 -8.76 -24.91 6.60
C PRO A 233 -7.38 -24.35 6.94
N GLN A 234 -6.50 -25.21 7.47
CA GLN A 234 -5.10 -24.84 7.69
C GLN A 234 -4.43 -24.53 6.35
N ALA A 235 -3.77 -23.39 6.26
CA ALA A 235 -3.00 -23.05 5.07
C ALA A 235 -1.92 -24.11 4.82
N PRO A 236 -1.74 -24.60 3.57
CA PRO A 236 -0.70 -25.53 3.25
C PRO A 236 0.68 -24.93 3.53
N GLU A 237 1.54 -25.70 4.18
CA GLU A 237 2.93 -25.28 4.42
C GLU A 237 3.62 -24.92 3.10
N ARG A 238 4.13 -23.71 3.01
CA ARG A 238 4.92 -23.26 1.85
C ARG A 238 6.24 -24.03 1.85
N ARG A 239 6.44 -24.87 0.84
CA ARG A 239 7.75 -25.45 0.59
C ARG A 239 8.71 -24.34 0.16
N PRO A 240 9.91 -24.26 0.75
CA PRO A 240 10.90 -23.27 0.32
C PRO A 240 11.26 -23.52 -1.15
N ALA A 241 11.36 -22.42 -1.91
CA ALA A 241 11.79 -22.49 -3.30
C ALA A 241 13.22 -23.06 -3.35
N GLN A 242 13.43 -24.08 -4.17
CA GLN A 242 14.78 -24.61 -4.39
C GLN A 242 15.57 -23.60 -5.24
N VAL A 243 16.81 -23.32 -4.82
CA VAL A 243 17.75 -22.53 -5.63
C VAL A 243 18.16 -23.41 -6.81
N ILE A 244 17.67 -23.08 -7.99
CA ILE A 244 17.97 -23.76 -9.25
C ILE A 244 18.97 -22.90 -10.01
N ASN A 245 19.89 -23.53 -10.78
CA ASN A 245 20.74 -22.80 -11.72
C ASN A 245 19.84 -22.01 -12.70
N LEU A 246 20.16 -20.73 -12.92
CA LEU A 246 19.37 -19.83 -13.74
C LEU A 246 19.11 -20.39 -15.14
N MET A 247 20.16 -20.95 -15.80
CA MET A 247 20.05 -21.53 -17.14
C MET A 247 19.08 -22.73 -17.17
N ASP A 248 19.14 -23.60 -16.19
CA ASP A 248 18.23 -24.76 -16.09
C ASP A 248 16.79 -24.31 -15.82
N ALA A 249 16.61 -23.28 -15.01
CA ALA A 249 15.30 -22.70 -14.75
C ALA A 249 14.69 -22.06 -16.01
N LEU A 250 15.48 -21.31 -16.77
CA LEU A 250 15.06 -20.67 -18.03
C LEU A 250 14.67 -21.71 -19.09
N LYS A 251 15.50 -22.75 -19.30
CA LYS A 251 15.23 -23.85 -20.24
C LYS A 251 13.96 -24.62 -19.86
N ARG A 252 13.76 -24.89 -18.57
CA ARG A 252 12.56 -25.54 -18.07
C ARG A 252 11.31 -24.70 -18.28
N SER A 253 11.37 -23.41 -17.96
CA SER A 253 10.26 -22.48 -18.18
C SER A 253 9.86 -22.39 -19.65
N LEU A 254 10.84 -22.37 -20.56
CA LEU A 254 10.60 -22.38 -21.99
C LEU A 254 9.92 -23.67 -22.47
N ALA A 255 10.38 -24.85 -21.97
CA ALA A 255 9.82 -26.15 -22.30
C ALA A 255 8.41 -26.37 -21.73
N GLU A 256 8.13 -25.88 -20.51
CA GLU A 256 6.80 -25.95 -19.91
C GLU A 256 5.77 -25.14 -20.73
N GLU A 257 6.19 -24.02 -21.32
CA GLU A 257 5.33 -23.21 -22.19
C GLU A 257 5.16 -23.80 -23.60
N GLU A 258 6.11 -24.59 -24.09
CA GLU A 258 5.98 -25.33 -25.36
C GLU A 258 5.02 -26.53 -25.25
N GLY A 259 4.95 -27.15 -24.08
CA GLY A 259 4.11 -28.34 -23.83
C GLY A 259 2.62 -28.07 -23.62
N GLY A 260 2.18 -26.81 -23.66
CA GLY A 260 0.74 -26.46 -23.64
C GLY A 260 -0.04 -26.99 -22.44
N SER A 261 0.59 -27.14 -21.25
CA SER A 261 -0.13 -27.62 -20.06
C SER A 261 -0.85 -26.44 -19.38
N PRO A 262 -2.16 -26.57 -19.11
CA PRO A 262 -2.91 -25.49 -18.44
C PRO A 262 -2.32 -25.28 -17.04
N ALA A 263 -2.28 -24.00 -16.63
CA ALA A 263 -1.95 -23.59 -15.25
C ALA A 263 -2.63 -24.52 -14.24
N PRO A 264 -2.00 -24.81 -13.08
CA PRO A 264 -2.60 -25.68 -12.08
C PRO A 264 -3.88 -25.02 -11.56
N ALA A 265 -5.01 -25.43 -12.12
CA ALA A 265 -6.30 -25.21 -11.51
C ALA A 265 -6.26 -25.88 -10.14
N HIS A 266 -6.57 -25.14 -9.09
CA HIS A 266 -6.82 -25.68 -7.78
C HIS A 266 -7.76 -26.89 -7.92
N ARG A 267 -7.22 -28.11 -7.73
CA ARG A 267 -8.03 -29.32 -7.64
C ARG A 267 -8.93 -29.19 -6.43
N ALA A 268 -10.19 -28.89 -6.68
CA ALA A 268 -11.26 -29.19 -5.75
C ALA A 268 -11.20 -30.69 -5.47
N SER A 269 -10.96 -31.05 -4.21
CA SER A 269 -10.96 -32.43 -3.71
C SER A 269 -12.37 -32.98 -3.82
N THR A 270 -12.68 -33.66 -4.92
CA THR A 270 -13.84 -34.55 -4.98
C THR A 270 -13.52 -35.81 -4.20
N ARG A 271 -14.13 -35.92 -3.06
CA ARG A 271 -14.14 -37.05 -2.16
C ARG A 271 -14.81 -38.24 -2.85
N ALA A 272 -14.02 -39.15 -3.39
CA ALA A 272 -14.50 -40.47 -3.82
C ALA A 272 -14.62 -41.38 -2.61
N THR A 273 -15.82 -41.78 -2.29
CA THR A 273 -16.16 -42.89 -1.36
C THR A 273 -15.72 -44.19 -2.01
N ALA A 274 -14.71 -44.85 -1.46
CA ALA A 274 -14.37 -46.24 -1.78
C ALA A 274 -14.80 -47.16 -0.61
N ALA A 275 -15.58 -48.14 -0.98
CA ALA A 275 -16.14 -49.14 -0.11
C ALA A 275 -15.09 -50.06 0.55
N ALA A 276 -15.42 -50.50 1.74
CA ALA A 276 -14.64 -51.40 2.55
C ALA A 276 -14.64 -52.82 1.99
N ALA A 277 -13.47 -53.48 2.04
CA ALA A 277 -13.33 -54.92 2.00
C ALA A 277 -12.45 -55.42 3.17
N PRO A 278 -12.65 -56.63 3.72
CA PRO A 278 -12.25 -56.98 5.07
C PRO A 278 -10.81 -57.45 5.18
N ARG A 279 -10.25 -57.18 6.33
CA ARG A 279 -8.84 -57.38 6.70
C ARG A 279 -8.68 -58.73 7.43
N GLU A 280 -7.83 -59.59 6.91
CA GLU A 280 -7.32 -60.78 7.62
C GLU A 280 -6.21 -60.38 8.61
N GLU A 281 -6.31 -60.94 9.81
CA GLU A 281 -5.34 -60.85 10.91
C GLU A 281 -4.10 -61.71 10.65
N ARG A 282 -2.91 -61.17 10.95
CA ARG A 282 -1.73 -61.95 11.34
C ARG A 282 -0.82 -61.18 12.31
N PRO A 283 -0.10 -61.89 13.21
CA PRO A 283 0.21 -61.42 14.55
C PRO A 283 1.57 -60.73 14.70
N ALA A 284 1.67 -60.04 15.84
CA ALA A 284 2.79 -59.23 16.32
C ALA A 284 4.11 -60.01 16.47
N LYS A 285 5.22 -59.35 16.12
CA LYS A 285 6.57 -59.68 16.64
C LYS A 285 7.13 -58.42 17.33
N GLU A 286 7.43 -58.57 18.61
CA GLU A 286 8.19 -57.65 19.46
C GLU A 286 9.59 -57.42 18.92
N ALA A 287 10.09 -56.19 19.04
CA ALA A 287 11.51 -55.86 19.00
C ALA A 287 11.78 -54.60 19.89
N PRO A 288 12.99 -54.48 20.45
CA PRO A 288 13.23 -53.87 21.76
C PRO A 288 13.41 -52.37 21.76
N ARG A 289 13.02 -51.77 22.90
CA ARG A 289 13.16 -50.35 23.23
C ARG A 289 14.64 -49.96 23.29
N ARG A 290 15.06 -49.05 22.40
CA ARG A 290 16.28 -48.26 22.53
C ARG A 290 15.92 -46.90 23.15
N ARG A 291 16.48 -46.65 24.33
CA ARG A 291 16.49 -45.41 25.09
C ARG A 291 17.22 -44.35 24.24
N LYS A 292 16.58 -43.26 23.88
CA LYS A 292 17.23 -42.06 23.31
C LYS A 292 17.45 -41.06 24.44
N GLU A 293 18.70 -40.73 24.64
CA GLU A 293 19.16 -39.64 25.49
C GLU A 293 18.67 -38.29 24.95
N ALA A 294 18.30 -37.38 25.86
CA ALA A 294 17.86 -36.02 25.56
C ALA A 294 19.07 -35.15 25.21
N ALA A 295 19.01 -34.49 24.07
CA ALA A 295 19.94 -33.40 23.72
C ALA A 295 19.54 -32.08 24.43
N PRO A 296 20.52 -31.24 24.85
CA PRO A 296 20.21 -30.03 25.60
C PRO A 296 19.63 -28.95 24.69
N SER A 297 18.53 -28.39 25.13
CA SER A 297 17.91 -27.20 24.50
C SER A 297 18.70 -25.94 24.79
N ASN A 298 19.27 -25.33 23.77
CA ASN A 298 19.99 -24.06 23.87
C ASN A 298 19.04 -22.91 23.55
N GLN A 299 18.08 -22.67 24.42
CA GLN A 299 17.27 -21.46 24.39
C GLN A 299 17.88 -20.44 25.35
N ARG A 300 18.56 -19.43 24.82
CA ARG A 300 18.95 -18.24 25.56
C ARG A 300 17.72 -17.38 25.83
N SER A 301 17.30 -17.37 27.08
CA SER A 301 16.32 -16.45 27.62
C SER A 301 16.91 -15.03 27.64
N LEU A 302 16.30 -14.12 26.85
CA LEU A 302 16.54 -12.68 26.92
C LEU A 302 15.64 -12.07 28.02
N LEU A 303 16.06 -12.23 29.27
CA LEU A 303 15.54 -11.45 30.38
C LEU A 303 16.57 -10.36 30.68
N LEU A 304 16.24 -9.11 30.37
CA LEU A 304 16.99 -7.93 30.84
C LEU A 304 16.62 -7.69 32.31
N PRO A 305 17.61 -7.53 33.23
CA PRO A 305 17.32 -7.14 34.59
C PRO A 305 16.95 -5.67 34.65
N VAL A 306 15.81 -5.36 35.28
CA VAL A 306 15.43 -3.99 35.66
C VAL A 306 16.06 -3.74 37.04
N ASP A 307 17.12 -2.95 37.05
CA ASP A 307 17.79 -2.51 38.30
C ASP A 307 16.98 -1.35 38.90
N GLY A 308 16.29 -1.63 40.00
CA GLY A 308 15.61 -0.66 40.85
C GLY A 308 16.59 0.01 41.80
N GLY A 309 17.28 1.04 41.36
CA GLY A 309 18.18 1.84 42.22
C GLY A 309 17.43 2.73 43.20
N ARG A 310 17.34 2.30 44.46
CA ARG A 310 17.05 3.17 45.63
C ARG A 310 18.26 4.07 45.86
N SER A 311 18.19 5.35 45.54
CA SER A 311 19.18 6.32 46.03
C SER A 311 18.80 6.82 47.42
N LYS A 312 19.68 6.57 48.39
CA LYS A 312 19.70 7.18 49.71
C LYS A 312 20.13 8.65 49.59
N ALA A 313 19.40 9.52 50.27
CA ALA A 313 19.78 10.89 50.52
C ALA A 313 20.99 10.98 51.44
N PRO A 314 21.93 11.93 51.27
CA PRO A 314 22.85 12.36 52.35
C PRO A 314 22.32 13.59 53.06
N ARG A 315 22.52 13.53 54.35
CA ARG A 315 22.22 14.52 55.37
C ARG A 315 23.12 15.76 55.25
N THR A 316 22.49 16.88 55.60
CA THR A 316 23.04 18.17 55.99
C THR A 316 24.34 18.15 56.78
N ALA A 317 25.25 19.07 56.44
CA ALA A 317 26.12 19.71 57.43
C ALA A 317 26.24 21.20 57.07
N ALA A 318 25.97 21.96 58.09
CA ALA A 318 25.97 23.40 58.17
C ALA A 318 27.36 24.02 58.22
N GLU A 319 27.39 25.33 57.94
CA GLU A 319 28.20 26.35 58.59
C GLU A 319 29.48 26.85 57.90
N ARG A 320 29.44 28.18 57.81
CA ARG A 320 30.51 29.19 57.81
C ARG A 320 31.19 29.55 56.48
N ALA A 321 30.94 30.68 55.95
CA ALA A 321 31.47 32.02 56.20
C ALA A 321 30.84 33.01 55.19
#